data_c3a1f28f3f91e86e85c9e1f32e93086b
#
_entry.id   c3a1f28f3f91e86e85c9e1f32e93086b
#
_cell.length_a   1.000
_cell.length_b   1.000
_cell.length_c   1.000
_cell.angle_alpha   90.00
_cell.angle_beta   90.00
_cell.angle_gamma   90.00
#
_symmetry.space_group_name_H-M   'P 1'
#
loop_
_entity.id
_entity.type
_entity.pdbx_description
1 polymer ?
#
loop_
_entity_poly.entity_id
_entity_poly.type
_entity_poly.pdbx_seq_one_letter_code
_entity_poly.pdbx_strand_id
1 'polypeptide(L)'
;MSRIFGPIRQNGYVVRDIEAALKHWTTVLGVGPFFYVERARIADLQYKGQPSAAEVHVALANSGNLQIELLQTCNEAPSMWRDFLAAGHEGLQHVACWLETPAAMDAALARAAALGYTIGQSGSAGENGRFVYLCTEGHAGTVVELSEACGAKAQLFKRVAEAAQGWDGTDPVRSRQRLPMR
;
A
#
# COMPACT_ATOMS: atom_id res chain seq x y z
N MET A 1 17.83 -7.00 3.40
CA MET A 1 17.43 -6.71 2.00
C MET A 1 17.15 -8.03 1.30
N SER A 2 16.02 -8.15 0.61
CA SER A 2 15.77 -9.29 -0.27
C SER A 2 16.73 -9.21 -1.47
N ARG A 3 17.43 -10.30 -1.78
CA ARG A 3 18.26 -10.40 -2.99
C ARG A 3 17.42 -10.57 -4.26
N ILE A 4 16.11 -10.79 -4.10
CA ILE A 4 15.18 -11.12 -5.18
C ILE A 4 14.38 -9.89 -5.57
N PHE A 5 13.74 -9.23 -4.61
CA PHE A 5 12.80 -8.12 -4.84
C PHE A 5 13.30 -6.77 -4.32
N GLY A 6 14.49 -6.72 -3.70
CA GLY A 6 15.04 -5.51 -3.12
C GLY A 6 14.62 -5.26 -1.66
N PRO A 7 14.84 -4.05 -1.14
CA PRO A 7 14.50 -3.72 0.23
C PRO A 7 12.99 -3.57 0.44
N ILE A 8 12.52 -3.96 1.62
CA ILE A 8 11.18 -3.58 2.08
C ILE A 8 11.20 -2.07 2.33
N ARG A 9 10.27 -1.35 1.73
CA ARG A 9 10.16 0.11 1.77
C ARG A 9 8.85 0.58 2.40
N GLN A 10 7.86 -0.32 2.55
CA GLN A 10 6.55 0.00 3.09
C GLN A 10 6.01 -1.18 3.89
N ASN A 11 5.31 -0.86 4.98
CA ASN A 11 4.46 -1.78 5.72
C ASN A 11 3.00 -1.34 5.56
N GLY A 12 2.14 -2.23 5.08
CA GLY A 12 0.72 -2.00 4.91
C GLY A 12 -0.11 -2.65 6.00
N TYR A 13 -0.87 -1.83 6.71
CA TYR A 13 -1.75 -2.23 7.80
C TYR A 13 -3.20 -2.12 7.33
N VAL A 14 -3.93 -3.22 7.36
CA VAL A 14 -5.37 -3.24 7.10
C VAL A 14 -6.09 -3.12 8.42
N VAL A 15 -6.92 -2.08 8.55
CA VAL A 15 -7.61 -1.72 9.79
C VAL A 15 -9.12 -1.61 9.58
N ARG A 16 -9.90 -1.81 10.65
CA ARG A 16 -11.37 -1.67 10.64
C ARG A 16 -11.82 -0.23 10.78
N ASP A 17 -11.00 0.59 11.47
CA ASP A 17 -11.27 1.99 11.74
C ASP A 17 -9.99 2.81 11.50
N ILE A 18 -9.91 3.47 10.34
CA ILE A 18 -8.74 4.24 9.95
C ILE A 18 -8.57 5.50 10.81
N GLU A 19 -9.66 6.08 11.31
CA GLU A 19 -9.59 7.27 12.17
C GLU A 19 -8.97 6.92 13.54
N ALA A 20 -9.40 5.79 14.13
CA ALA A 20 -8.80 5.29 15.35
C ALA A 20 -7.31 4.93 15.15
N ALA A 21 -6.97 4.30 14.01
CA ALA A 21 -5.60 3.99 13.66
C ALA A 21 -4.75 5.26 13.47
N LEU A 22 -5.24 6.25 12.70
CA LEU A 22 -4.57 7.54 12.50
C LEU A 22 -4.29 8.23 13.84
N LYS A 23 -5.29 8.29 14.73
CA LYS A 23 -5.13 8.85 16.07
C LYS A 23 -4.03 8.11 16.84
N HIS A 24 -4.04 6.77 16.86
CA HIS A 24 -3.04 5.98 17.57
C HIS A 24 -1.63 6.25 17.02
N TRP A 25 -1.45 6.19 15.68
CA TRP A 25 -0.14 6.40 15.08
C TRP A 25 0.40 7.80 15.29
N THR A 26 -0.43 8.83 15.24
CA THR A 26 0.03 10.22 15.38
C THR A 26 0.24 10.63 16.82
N THR A 27 -0.64 10.21 17.76
CA THR A 27 -0.60 10.70 19.15
C THR A 27 0.15 9.78 20.10
N VAL A 28 0.16 8.46 19.85
CA VAL A 28 0.83 7.49 20.73
C VAL A 28 2.21 7.13 20.20
N LEU A 29 2.31 6.85 18.91
CA LEU A 29 3.57 6.45 18.28
C LEU A 29 4.39 7.64 17.76
N GLY A 30 3.79 8.83 17.62
CA GLY A 30 4.47 10.02 17.11
C GLY A 30 4.90 9.90 15.64
N VAL A 31 4.18 9.11 14.83
CA VAL A 31 4.44 8.92 13.42
C VAL A 31 3.49 9.78 12.60
N GLY A 32 4.02 10.58 11.69
CA GLY A 32 3.25 11.46 10.82
C GLY A 32 4.12 12.46 10.06
N PRO A 33 3.49 13.43 9.37
CA PRO A 33 2.05 13.55 9.16
C PRO A 33 1.55 12.48 8.18
N PHE A 34 0.29 12.03 8.34
CA PHE A 34 -0.35 11.14 7.38
C PHE A 34 -0.99 11.92 6.22
N PHE A 35 -0.75 11.45 4.99
CA PHE A 35 -1.47 11.91 3.80
C PHE A 35 -2.63 10.98 3.54
N TYR A 36 -3.84 11.45 3.81
CA TYR A 36 -5.07 10.67 3.76
C TYR A 36 -5.81 10.88 2.44
N VAL A 37 -6.21 9.78 1.83
CA VAL A 37 -7.03 9.73 0.60
C VAL A 37 -8.30 8.96 0.90
N GLU A 38 -9.41 9.67 0.95
CA GLU A 38 -10.71 9.06 1.08
C GLU A 38 -11.12 8.41 -0.24
N ARG A 39 -11.55 7.13 -0.20
CA ARG A 39 -11.96 6.34 -1.37
C ARG A 39 -10.97 6.46 -2.51
N ALA A 40 -9.75 5.97 -2.26
CA ALA A 40 -8.68 5.98 -3.25
C ALA A 40 -9.14 5.26 -4.53
N ARG A 41 -8.94 5.92 -5.68
CA ARG A 41 -9.23 5.31 -6.98
C ARG A 41 -8.12 4.35 -7.36
N ILE A 42 -8.49 3.10 -7.58
CA ILE A 42 -7.60 2.05 -8.08
C ILE A 42 -8.15 1.66 -9.46
N ALA A 43 -7.31 1.85 -10.48
CA ALA A 43 -7.65 1.42 -11.82
C ALA A 43 -7.35 -0.08 -11.97
N ASP A 44 -8.14 -0.76 -12.81
CA ASP A 44 -7.94 -2.16 -13.20
C ASP A 44 -7.74 -3.11 -12.02
N LEU A 45 -8.46 -2.85 -10.91
CA LEU A 45 -8.35 -3.70 -9.72
C LEU A 45 -8.86 -5.11 -10.03
N GLN A 46 -8.00 -6.08 -9.78
CA GLN A 46 -8.30 -7.50 -9.90
C GLN A 46 -8.04 -8.21 -8.57
N TYR A 47 -8.91 -9.15 -8.25
CA TYR A 47 -8.79 -10.07 -7.14
C TYR A 47 -8.86 -11.50 -7.67
N LYS A 48 -7.80 -12.29 -7.45
CA LYS A 48 -7.67 -13.68 -7.95
C LYS A 48 -8.01 -13.79 -9.45
N GLY A 49 -7.51 -12.84 -10.25
CA GLY A 49 -7.70 -12.80 -11.71
C GLY A 49 -9.09 -12.37 -12.18
N GLN A 50 -9.98 -11.91 -11.29
CA GLN A 50 -11.29 -11.38 -11.63
C GLN A 50 -11.38 -9.89 -11.30
N PRO A 51 -12.08 -9.07 -12.10
CA PRO A 51 -12.30 -7.68 -11.77
C PRO A 51 -12.95 -7.50 -10.40
N SER A 52 -12.50 -6.52 -9.64
CA SER A 52 -13.08 -6.16 -8.35
C SER A 52 -13.42 -4.68 -8.27
N ALA A 53 -14.55 -4.37 -7.63
CA ALA A 53 -14.99 -3.01 -7.32
C ALA A 53 -14.65 -2.61 -5.87
N ALA A 54 -13.62 -3.20 -5.27
CA ALA A 54 -13.24 -2.86 -3.90
C ALA A 54 -12.75 -1.40 -3.82
N GLU A 55 -13.24 -0.70 -2.82
CA GLU A 55 -12.86 0.67 -2.49
C GLU A 55 -12.16 0.70 -1.14
N VAL A 56 -11.17 1.56 -1.00
CA VAL A 56 -10.37 1.69 0.22
C VAL A 56 -10.10 3.15 0.57
N HIS A 57 -10.10 3.45 1.87
CA HIS A 57 -9.39 4.61 2.40
C HIS A 57 -7.92 4.25 2.52
N VAL A 58 -7.03 5.19 2.20
CA VAL A 58 -5.58 5.00 2.30
C VAL A 58 -4.96 6.18 3.02
N ALA A 59 -4.07 5.91 3.96
CA ALA A 59 -3.27 6.95 4.60
C ALA A 59 -1.80 6.55 4.61
N LEU A 60 -0.91 7.48 4.23
CA LEU A 60 0.53 7.26 4.09
C LEU A 60 1.33 8.21 4.98
N ALA A 61 2.26 7.68 5.76
CA ALA A 61 3.26 8.45 6.49
C ALA A 61 4.62 7.75 6.41
N ASN A 62 5.68 8.40 6.88
CA ASN A 62 6.98 7.77 7.00
C ASN A 62 7.45 7.71 8.46
N SER A 63 8.09 6.60 8.82
CA SER A 63 8.93 6.46 10.01
C SER A 63 10.36 6.21 9.52
N GLY A 64 11.16 7.28 9.47
CA GLY A 64 12.47 7.23 8.82
C GLY A 64 12.34 6.84 7.33
N ASN A 65 13.08 5.81 6.91
CA ASN A 65 13.06 5.31 5.53
C ASN A 65 11.95 4.31 5.23
N LEU A 66 11.12 3.97 6.23
CA LEU A 66 10.01 3.04 6.08
C LEU A 66 8.70 3.80 5.96
N GLN A 67 7.96 3.55 4.90
CA GLN A 67 6.60 4.09 4.76
C GLN A 67 5.61 3.21 5.50
N ILE A 68 4.70 3.86 6.21
CA ILE A 68 3.56 3.24 6.88
C ILE A 68 2.32 3.55 6.04
N GLU A 69 1.62 2.51 5.64
CA GLU A 69 0.33 2.61 4.95
C GLU A 69 -0.77 2.05 5.84
N LEU A 70 -1.83 2.82 6.02
CA LEU A 70 -3.06 2.38 6.65
C LEU A 70 -4.14 2.24 5.57
N LEU A 71 -4.88 1.14 5.59
CA LEU A 71 -5.91 0.78 4.63
C LEU A 71 -7.19 0.37 5.36
N GLN A 72 -8.33 0.96 4.98
CA GLN A 72 -9.65 0.50 5.41
C GLN A 72 -10.53 0.23 4.20
N THR A 73 -11.15 -0.94 4.13
CA THR A 73 -12.13 -1.26 3.08
C THR A 73 -13.42 -0.46 3.28
N CYS A 74 -13.97 0.08 2.18
CA CYS A 74 -15.18 0.92 2.20
C CYS A 74 -16.43 0.15 1.76
N ASN A 75 -16.29 -1.05 1.21
CA ASN A 75 -17.38 -1.87 0.72
C ASN A 75 -17.09 -3.36 0.86
N GLU A 76 -18.08 -4.20 0.48
CA GLU A 76 -18.03 -5.65 0.61
C GLU A 76 -17.43 -6.37 -0.61
N ALA A 77 -16.90 -5.63 -1.60
CA ALA A 77 -16.34 -6.23 -2.81
C ALA A 77 -15.10 -7.10 -2.50
N PRO A 78 -14.92 -8.21 -3.22
CA PRO A 78 -13.82 -9.15 -2.96
C PRO A 78 -12.45 -8.48 -3.08
N SER A 79 -11.60 -8.72 -2.08
CA SER A 79 -10.20 -8.25 -2.07
C SER A 79 -9.37 -9.03 -1.03
N MET A 80 -8.06 -9.03 -1.16
CA MET A 80 -7.17 -9.61 -0.15
C MET A 80 -7.23 -8.83 1.18
N TRP A 81 -7.57 -7.55 1.15
CA TRP A 81 -7.80 -6.75 2.36
C TRP A 81 -9.02 -7.25 3.13
N ARG A 82 -10.10 -7.54 2.39
CA ARG A 82 -11.32 -8.08 2.99
C ARG A 82 -11.12 -9.50 3.52
N ASP A 83 -10.42 -10.36 2.77
CA ASP A 83 -10.09 -11.71 3.22
C ASP A 83 -9.34 -11.69 4.57
N PHE A 84 -8.38 -10.76 4.71
CA PHE A 84 -7.60 -10.58 5.93
C PHE A 84 -8.50 -10.23 7.14
N LEU A 85 -9.40 -9.27 6.97
CA LEU A 85 -10.36 -8.89 8.01
C LEU A 85 -11.39 -9.99 8.31
N ALA A 86 -11.85 -10.71 7.29
CA ALA A 86 -12.80 -11.82 7.41
C ALA A 86 -12.20 -13.02 8.15
N ALA A 87 -10.89 -13.25 8.01
CA ALA A 87 -10.14 -14.23 8.77
C ALA A 87 -9.91 -13.85 10.25
N GLY A 88 -10.45 -12.70 10.70
CA GLY A 88 -10.32 -12.22 12.08
C GLY A 88 -9.03 -11.46 12.34
N HIS A 89 -8.22 -11.19 11.32
CA HIS A 89 -6.99 -10.42 11.45
C HIS A 89 -7.25 -8.92 11.33
N GLU A 90 -6.34 -8.13 11.90
CA GLU A 90 -6.24 -6.68 11.77
C GLU A 90 -4.78 -6.28 12.01
N GLY A 91 -4.29 -5.25 11.33
CA GLY A 91 -2.91 -4.78 11.48
C GLY A 91 -2.05 -5.10 10.26
N LEU A 92 -0.78 -5.46 10.47
CA LEU A 92 0.18 -5.69 9.38
C LEU A 92 -0.30 -6.82 8.46
N GLN A 93 -0.65 -6.45 7.22
CA GLN A 93 -1.14 -7.39 6.21
C GLN A 93 -0.09 -7.63 5.12
N HIS A 94 0.63 -6.59 4.69
CA HIS A 94 1.64 -6.74 3.64
C HIS A 94 2.90 -5.91 3.90
N VAL A 95 3.97 -6.32 3.23
CA VAL A 95 5.21 -5.55 3.09
C VAL A 95 5.46 -5.30 1.62
N ALA A 96 5.90 -4.09 1.24
CA ALA A 96 6.12 -3.73 -0.15
C ALA A 96 7.60 -3.49 -0.48
N CYS A 97 8.01 -4.05 -1.62
CA CYS A 97 9.26 -3.74 -2.31
C CYS A 97 8.95 -2.76 -3.46
N TRP A 98 9.71 -1.67 -3.54
CA TRP A 98 9.49 -0.66 -4.57
C TRP A 98 10.37 -0.88 -5.78
N LEU A 99 9.75 -0.87 -6.96
CA LEU A 99 10.39 -1.00 -8.27
C LEU A 99 10.34 0.39 -8.94
N GLU A 100 11.49 0.94 -9.26
CA GLU A 100 11.63 2.35 -9.69
C GLU A 100 11.37 2.56 -11.19
N THR A 101 11.17 1.48 -11.95
CA THR A 101 10.85 1.56 -13.39
C THR A 101 9.84 0.48 -13.78
N PRO A 102 9.04 0.71 -14.86
CA PRO A 102 8.17 -0.32 -15.42
C PRO A 102 8.92 -1.62 -15.78
N ALA A 103 10.11 -1.51 -16.35
CA ALA A 103 10.93 -2.67 -16.70
C ALA A 103 11.40 -3.46 -15.46
N ALA A 104 11.71 -2.77 -14.35
CA ALA A 104 12.04 -3.43 -13.09
C ALA A 104 10.82 -4.16 -12.50
N MET A 105 9.62 -3.58 -12.63
CA MET A 105 8.37 -4.23 -12.23
C MET A 105 8.12 -5.50 -13.06
N ASP A 106 8.26 -5.43 -14.38
CA ASP A 106 8.07 -6.58 -15.26
C ASP A 106 9.08 -7.70 -14.98
N ALA A 107 10.34 -7.35 -14.72
CA ALA A 107 11.37 -8.31 -14.32
C ALA A 107 11.09 -8.96 -12.96
N ALA A 108 10.57 -8.19 -12.00
CA ALA A 108 10.20 -8.71 -10.68
C ALA A 108 8.99 -9.67 -10.78
N LEU A 109 8.00 -9.36 -11.59
CA LEU A 109 6.84 -10.22 -11.85
C LEU A 109 7.26 -11.54 -12.52
N ALA A 110 8.12 -11.48 -13.55
CA ALA A 110 8.65 -12.67 -14.19
C ALA A 110 9.43 -13.56 -13.21
N ARG A 111 10.19 -12.95 -12.31
CA ARG A 111 10.92 -13.66 -11.25
C ARG A 111 9.99 -14.29 -10.22
N ALA A 112 8.93 -13.57 -9.79
CA ALA A 112 7.93 -14.10 -8.89
C ALA A 112 7.24 -15.34 -9.49
N ALA A 113 6.84 -15.27 -10.76
CA ALA A 113 6.25 -16.39 -11.48
C ALA A 113 7.21 -17.60 -11.57
N ALA A 114 8.50 -17.37 -11.88
CA ALA A 114 9.52 -18.42 -11.92
C ALA A 114 9.76 -19.09 -10.55
N LEU A 115 9.46 -18.39 -9.45
CA LEU A 115 9.51 -18.93 -8.09
C LEU A 115 8.21 -19.61 -7.65
N GLY A 116 7.20 -19.67 -8.52
CA GLY A 116 5.92 -20.32 -8.25
C GLY A 116 4.90 -19.43 -7.53
N TYR A 117 5.15 -18.13 -7.37
CA TYR A 117 4.14 -17.21 -6.84
C TYR A 117 3.00 -17.00 -7.82
N THR A 118 1.79 -16.96 -7.30
CA THR A 118 0.60 -16.53 -8.04
C THR A 118 0.20 -15.12 -7.59
N ILE A 119 -0.58 -14.43 -8.43
CA ILE A 119 -1.07 -13.08 -8.12
C ILE A 119 -2.41 -13.21 -7.40
N GLY A 120 -2.48 -12.70 -6.18
CA GLY A 120 -3.72 -12.65 -5.41
C GLY A 120 -4.54 -11.41 -5.69
N GLN A 121 -3.88 -10.27 -5.84
CA GLN A 121 -4.53 -9.00 -6.16
C GLN A 121 -3.59 -8.10 -6.93
N SER A 122 -4.14 -7.31 -7.86
CA SER A 122 -3.38 -6.31 -8.61
C SER A 122 -4.25 -5.12 -8.96
N GLY A 123 -3.60 -3.98 -9.22
CA GLY A 123 -4.27 -2.75 -9.66
C GLY A 123 -3.26 -1.66 -9.95
N SER A 124 -3.75 -0.45 -10.24
CA SER A 124 -2.90 0.71 -10.46
C SER A 124 -3.40 1.94 -9.70
N ALA A 125 -2.50 2.57 -8.98
CA ALA A 125 -2.69 3.85 -8.30
C ALA A 125 -2.21 5.01 -9.20
N GLY A 126 -2.85 5.17 -10.37
CA GLY A 126 -2.48 6.12 -11.41
C GLY A 126 -1.55 5.54 -12.47
N GLU A 127 -1.14 6.38 -13.44
CA GLU A 127 -0.22 5.99 -14.50
C GLU A 127 1.13 5.57 -13.91
N ASN A 128 1.67 4.43 -14.38
CA ASN A 128 2.93 3.84 -13.89
C ASN A 128 2.96 3.69 -12.36
N GLY A 129 1.83 3.31 -11.79
CA GLY A 129 1.66 3.09 -10.35
C GLY A 129 1.10 1.72 -10.02
N ARG A 130 1.44 0.69 -10.82
CA ARG A 130 0.99 -0.69 -10.61
C ARG A 130 1.37 -1.19 -9.22
N PHE A 131 0.52 -2.04 -8.66
CA PHE A 131 0.86 -2.85 -7.51
C PHE A 131 0.34 -4.27 -7.70
N VAL A 132 1.05 -5.23 -7.14
CA VAL A 132 0.72 -6.65 -7.21
C VAL A 132 0.99 -7.29 -5.87
N TYR A 133 -0.04 -7.91 -5.29
CA TYR A 133 0.08 -8.73 -4.09
C TYR A 133 0.29 -10.19 -4.50
N LEU A 134 1.40 -10.74 -4.06
CA LEU A 134 1.71 -12.16 -4.28
C LEU A 134 0.94 -13.01 -3.28
N CYS A 135 0.40 -14.14 -3.75
CA CYS A 135 -0.24 -15.11 -2.88
C CYS A 135 0.78 -15.78 -1.94
N THR A 136 0.34 -16.11 -0.75
CA THR A 136 1.18 -16.67 0.33
C THR A 136 0.83 -18.12 0.63
N GLU A 137 0.25 -18.85 -0.33
CA GLU A 137 -0.13 -20.25 -0.14
C GLU A 137 1.06 -21.15 0.21
N GLY A 138 2.26 -20.75 -0.16
CA GLY A 138 3.49 -21.50 0.16
C GLY A 138 4.02 -21.32 1.58
N HIS A 139 3.53 -20.33 2.34
CA HIS A 139 3.94 -20.08 3.73
C HIS A 139 2.86 -19.27 4.49
N ALA A 140 2.79 -19.49 5.80
CA ALA A 140 2.01 -18.65 6.69
C ALA A 140 2.82 -17.38 7.00
N GLY A 141 2.46 -16.26 6.41
CA GLY A 141 3.19 -15.01 6.62
C GLY A 141 2.52 -13.81 6.00
N THR A 142 3.23 -12.72 6.06
CA THR A 142 2.80 -11.44 5.51
C THR A 142 2.84 -11.48 3.98
N VAL A 143 1.83 -10.92 3.35
CA VAL A 143 1.76 -10.75 1.89
C VAL A 143 2.93 -9.89 1.40
N VAL A 144 3.53 -10.26 0.29
CA VAL A 144 4.54 -9.44 -0.40
C VAL A 144 3.87 -8.64 -1.51
N GLU A 145 3.99 -7.32 -1.45
CA GLU A 145 3.63 -6.43 -2.54
C GLU A 145 4.85 -6.09 -3.39
N LEU A 146 4.70 -6.19 -4.70
CA LEU A 146 5.57 -5.55 -5.67
C LEU A 146 4.88 -4.25 -6.10
N SER A 147 5.52 -3.11 -5.84
CA SER A 147 4.95 -1.78 -6.01
C SER A 147 5.77 -0.96 -6.99
N GLU A 148 5.20 -0.62 -8.13
CA GLU A 148 5.82 0.26 -9.11
C GLU A 148 5.81 1.70 -8.58
N ALA A 149 6.96 2.16 -8.09
CA ALA A 149 7.14 3.48 -7.52
C ALA A 149 7.71 4.45 -8.57
N CYS A 150 6.91 4.79 -9.57
CA CYS A 150 7.26 5.66 -10.69
C CYS A 150 6.34 6.87 -10.79
N GLY A 151 6.70 7.86 -11.60
CA GLY A 151 5.84 8.99 -11.95
C GLY A 151 5.23 9.70 -10.75
N ALA A 152 3.92 9.92 -10.78
CA ALA A 152 3.18 10.61 -9.73
C ALA A 152 3.18 9.86 -8.38
N LYS A 153 3.22 8.53 -8.40
CA LYS A 153 3.29 7.71 -7.18
C LYS A 153 4.63 7.90 -6.47
N ALA A 154 5.75 7.89 -7.21
CA ALA A 154 7.08 8.17 -6.66
C ALA A 154 7.16 9.59 -6.07
N GLN A 155 6.59 10.58 -6.76
CA GLN A 155 6.55 11.97 -6.27
C GLN A 155 5.71 12.09 -4.99
N LEU A 156 4.60 11.36 -4.89
CA LEU A 156 3.81 11.31 -3.65
C LEU A 156 4.63 10.70 -2.51
N PHE A 157 5.26 9.56 -2.73
CA PHE A 157 6.07 8.87 -1.72
C PHE A 157 7.23 9.74 -1.22
N LYS A 158 7.89 10.46 -2.14
CA LYS A 158 8.92 11.44 -1.81
C LYS A 158 8.38 12.55 -0.91
N ARG A 159 7.24 13.15 -1.27
CA ARG A 159 6.60 14.21 -0.46
C ARG A 159 6.19 13.72 0.93
N VAL A 160 5.69 12.50 1.05
CA VAL A 160 5.35 11.88 2.33
C VAL A 160 6.60 11.75 3.20
N ALA A 161 7.71 11.25 2.62
CA ALA A 161 8.97 11.09 3.33
C ALA A 161 9.58 12.45 3.75
N GLU A 162 9.55 13.46 2.88
CA GLU A 162 10.03 14.81 3.18
C GLU A 162 9.21 15.48 4.28
N ALA A 163 7.87 15.30 4.27
CA ALA A 163 6.99 15.90 5.27
C ALA A 163 7.18 15.29 6.68
N ALA A 164 7.68 14.06 6.76
CA ALA A 164 7.98 13.41 8.03
C ALA A 164 9.30 13.90 8.66
N GLN A 165 10.18 14.53 7.86
CA GLN A 165 11.45 15.05 8.36
C GLN A 165 11.20 16.27 9.26
N GLY A 166 11.55 16.15 10.54
CA GLY A 166 11.39 17.22 11.52
C GLY A 166 9.93 17.59 11.81
N TRP A 167 8.98 16.69 11.54
CA TRP A 167 7.58 16.92 11.89
C TRP A 167 7.41 17.12 13.41
N ASP A 168 6.74 18.20 13.77
CA ASP A 168 6.58 18.67 15.16
C ASP A 168 5.26 18.23 15.83
N GLY A 169 4.47 17.40 15.18
CA GLY A 169 3.16 16.93 15.66
C GLY A 169 1.98 17.77 15.18
N THR A 170 2.22 18.92 14.54
CA THR A 170 1.13 19.77 14.02
C THR A 170 0.58 19.22 12.71
N ASP A 171 -0.70 19.52 12.40
CA ASP A 171 -1.40 19.06 11.21
C ASP A 171 -1.13 17.56 10.91
N PRO A 172 -1.53 16.67 11.83
CA PRO A 172 -1.13 15.26 11.80
C PRO A 172 -1.75 14.46 10.67
N VAL A 173 -2.90 14.90 10.13
CA VAL A 173 -3.60 14.24 9.03
C VAL A 173 -3.89 15.26 7.94
N ARG A 174 -3.21 15.10 6.80
CA ARG A 174 -3.31 15.98 5.65
C ARG A 174 -4.18 15.33 4.58
N SER A 175 -5.38 15.86 4.36
CA SER A 175 -6.25 15.37 3.30
C SER A 175 -5.69 15.73 1.94
N ARG A 176 -5.59 14.74 1.06
CA ARG A 176 -5.36 14.98 -0.35
C ARG A 176 -6.70 15.35 -0.97
N GLN A 177 -6.97 16.63 -1.21
CA GLN A 177 -8.06 17.02 -2.10
C GLN A 177 -7.88 16.28 -3.43
N ARG A 178 -9.00 15.74 -3.97
CA ARG A 178 -9.01 15.14 -5.31
C ARG A 178 -8.36 16.10 -6.29
N LEU A 179 -7.16 15.79 -6.77
CA LEU A 179 -6.66 16.46 -7.97
C LEU A 179 -7.60 16.04 -9.10
N PRO A 180 -8.22 16.99 -9.84
CA PRO A 180 -8.93 16.64 -11.05
C PRO A 180 -7.92 15.95 -11.98
N MET A 181 -8.22 14.72 -12.34
CA MET A 181 -7.48 14.06 -13.42
C MET A 181 -7.85 14.79 -14.72
N ARG A 182 -6.88 15.47 -15.33
CA ARG A 182 -6.93 15.89 -16.73
C ARG A 182 -6.45 14.74 -17.60
#